data_a49d309fc31b6b825eaebeced7aace56
#
_entry.id   a49d309fc31b6b825eaebeced7aace56
#
_cell.length_a   1.000
_cell.length_b   1.000
_cell.length_c   1.000
_cell.angle_alpha   90.00
_cell.angle_beta   90.00
_cell.angle_gamma   90.00
#
_symmetry.space_group_name_H-M   'P 1'
#
loop_
_entity.id
_entity.type
_entity.pdbx_description
1 polymer ?
#
loop_
_entity_poly.entity_id
_entity_poly.type
_entity_poly.pdbx_seq_one_letter_code
_entity_poly.pdbx_strand_id
1 'polypeptide(L)'
;MTTYLEERLPGAALSARRSLANELFLSNYLLATYGGCEFACPYCDLQATMTRPLGETTRALVDVPARLADEIADIDAGDVVGLLLTDAYQPAERTYHVTRDALTQLTEYGQPTVILTKSPLVVEDLPTLQRLQARAMVVVIFTLLTTEQSLSEKLEHHAPPPALRLEAARQLKRAGIPVGFAMLPIVPYVTDQTSHLARTLNRISDTGADFVVWEHLGWPNERHKERIDAMLGQIARIPSAYYRDLYGNRLYPSLEYRRKIDEEILRRVDILGMDVRVPHRIYHRHISPANELSLLFKHHAFRDATQGRDRLAALHRSLAEEAYRGRFDQVRMQQSPLWPTVQTILNPPKSEDESGAAGTEQP
;
A
#
# COMPACT_ATOMS: atom_id res chain seq x y z
N MET A 1 6.96 -19.46 -20.32
CA MET A 1 8.12 -18.53 -20.31
C MET A 1 7.56 -17.15 -20.64
N THR A 2 7.77 -16.16 -19.80
CA THR A 2 7.26 -14.78 -20.03
C THR A 2 8.03 -14.13 -21.17
N THR A 3 7.33 -13.44 -22.07
CA THR A 3 7.94 -12.66 -23.14
C THR A 3 8.19 -11.23 -22.62
N TYR A 4 9.41 -10.72 -22.78
CA TYR A 4 9.75 -9.34 -22.44
C TYR A 4 9.74 -8.47 -23.71
N LEU A 5 9.15 -7.30 -23.57
CA LEU A 5 9.12 -6.27 -24.61
C LEU A 5 9.55 -4.94 -24.01
N GLU A 6 10.39 -4.22 -24.73
CA GLU A 6 10.63 -2.81 -24.42
C GLU A 6 9.51 -1.97 -25.03
N GLU A 7 8.93 -1.10 -24.24
CA GLU A 7 7.84 -0.22 -24.68
C GLU A 7 8.11 1.21 -24.17
N ARG A 8 7.76 2.19 -24.98
CA ARG A 8 7.72 3.58 -24.55
C ARG A 8 6.33 3.91 -24.06
N LEU A 9 6.25 4.60 -22.96
CA LEU A 9 4.97 4.99 -22.37
C LEU A 9 4.21 5.96 -23.30
N PRO A 10 2.94 5.70 -23.65
CA PRO A 10 2.19 6.55 -24.56
C PRO A 10 1.74 7.90 -23.94
N GLY A 11 1.92 8.09 -22.65
CA GLY A 11 1.47 9.27 -21.90
C GLY A 11 2.45 9.71 -20.81
N ALA A 12 1.93 10.39 -19.79
CA ALA A 12 2.69 10.80 -18.63
C ALA A 12 3.15 9.59 -17.78
N ALA A 13 4.33 9.69 -17.18
CA ALA A 13 4.85 8.68 -16.24
C ALA A 13 4.06 8.72 -14.93
N LEU A 14 3.69 9.93 -14.47
CA LEU A 14 2.91 10.15 -13.27
C LEU A 14 1.42 10.22 -13.60
N SER A 15 0.66 9.25 -13.09
CA SER A 15 -0.79 9.23 -13.21
C SER A 15 -1.43 9.84 -11.98
N ALA A 16 -1.94 11.08 -12.07
CA ALA A 16 -2.59 11.78 -10.97
C ALA A 16 -3.86 11.06 -10.52
N ARG A 17 -4.04 10.93 -9.22
CA ARG A 17 -5.27 10.38 -8.61
C ARG A 17 -6.21 11.51 -8.23
N ARG A 18 -7.45 11.42 -8.67
CA ARG A 18 -8.48 12.45 -8.43
C ARG A 18 -9.21 12.28 -7.10
N SER A 19 -9.04 11.15 -6.44
CA SER A 19 -9.67 10.85 -5.14
C SER A 19 -8.90 9.76 -4.42
N LEU A 20 -9.14 9.65 -3.12
CA LEU A 20 -8.66 8.52 -2.32
C LEU A 20 -9.39 7.25 -2.73
N ALA A 21 -8.80 6.47 -3.62
CA ALA A 21 -9.46 5.31 -4.21
C ALA A 21 -9.70 4.17 -3.21
N ASN A 22 -8.86 4.06 -2.18
CA ASN A 22 -9.03 3.10 -1.10
C ASN A 22 -8.51 3.65 0.23
N GLU A 23 -8.83 2.98 1.32
CA GLU A 23 -8.43 3.37 2.67
C GLU A 23 -7.09 2.76 3.10
N LEU A 24 -6.37 2.06 2.22
CA LEU A 24 -5.15 1.33 2.57
C LEU A 24 -3.89 2.18 2.42
N PHE A 25 -3.78 2.87 1.30
CA PHE A 25 -2.58 3.64 0.94
C PHE A 25 -2.94 5.04 0.48
N LEU A 26 -2.13 6.02 0.88
CA LEU A 26 -2.11 7.32 0.24
C LEU A 26 -1.11 7.31 -0.91
N SER A 27 -1.54 7.75 -2.09
CA SER A 27 -0.66 8.20 -3.15
C SER A 27 -1.39 9.26 -3.98
N ASN A 28 -0.74 10.38 -4.24
CA ASN A 28 -1.26 11.43 -5.10
C ASN A 28 -1.07 11.06 -6.57
N TYR A 29 0.02 10.38 -6.84
CA TYR A 29 0.38 9.88 -8.17
C TYR A 29 0.68 8.39 -8.14
N LEU A 30 0.35 7.71 -9.23
CA LEU A 30 0.77 6.34 -9.47
C LEU A 30 1.85 6.33 -10.56
N LEU A 31 2.91 5.58 -10.30
CA LEU A 31 4.00 5.33 -11.21
C LEU A 31 4.01 3.86 -11.61
N ALA A 32 3.94 3.56 -12.90
CA ALA A 32 4.11 2.22 -13.44
C ALA A 32 5.46 2.12 -14.14
N THR A 33 6.29 1.19 -13.72
CA THR A 33 7.58 0.89 -14.35
C THR A 33 7.47 -0.27 -15.34
N TYR A 34 6.43 -1.07 -15.20
CA TYR A 34 6.15 -2.22 -16.06
C TYR A 34 4.67 -2.29 -16.45
N GLY A 35 4.42 -2.68 -17.70
CA GLY A 35 3.10 -3.08 -18.18
C GLY A 35 2.95 -4.60 -18.13
N GLY A 36 1.97 -5.10 -17.35
CA GLY A 36 1.84 -6.52 -17.03
C GLY A 36 2.58 -6.91 -15.76
N CYS A 37 2.34 -8.13 -15.27
CA CYS A 37 2.97 -8.64 -14.05
C CYS A 37 3.22 -10.14 -14.19
N GLU A 38 4.46 -10.57 -14.01
CA GLU A 38 4.89 -11.96 -14.13
C GLU A 38 4.33 -12.85 -13.02
N PHE A 39 3.98 -12.30 -11.87
CA PHE A 39 3.42 -13.08 -10.77
C PHE A 39 2.02 -13.60 -11.05
N ALA A 40 1.26 -12.97 -11.95
CA ALA A 40 0.00 -13.46 -12.49
C ALA A 40 -0.98 -14.05 -11.46
N CYS A 41 -1.03 -13.46 -10.26
CA CYS A 41 -1.87 -13.97 -9.18
C CYS A 41 -3.36 -14.05 -9.60
N PRO A 42 -4.04 -15.18 -9.45
CA PRO A 42 -5.41 -15.35 -9.93
C PRO A 42 -6.41 -14.37 -9.32
N TYR A 43 -6.17 -13.93 -8.10
CA TYR A 43 -7.01 -12.99 -7.36
C TYR A 43 -6.71 -11.50 -7.65
N CYS A 44 -5.75 -11.20 -8.53
CA CYS A 44 -5.32 -9.83 -8.77
C CYS A 44 -6.41 -9.00 -9.44
N ASP A 45 -6.85 -7.90 -8.79
CA ASP A 45 -7.88 -7.00 -9.32
C ASP A 45 -7.46 -6.33 -10.64
N LEU A 46 -6.15 -6.11 -10.83
CA LEU A 46 -5.63 -5.57 -12.08
C LEU A 46 -5.99 -6.47 -13.28
N GLN A 47 -6.01 -7.79 -13.09
CA GLN A 47 -6.45 -8.72 -14.12
C GLN A 47 -7.92 -8.57 -14.51
N ALA A 48 -8.76 -8.05 -13.61
CA ALA A 48 -10.17 -7.85 -13.90
C ALA A 48 -10.39 -6.76 -14.98
N THR A 49 -9.47 -5.82 -15.06
CA THR A 49 -9.54 -4.67 -15.98
C THR A 49 -8.65 -4.81 -17.21
N MET A 50 -7.66 -5.70 -17.20
CA MET A 50 -6.72 -5.89 -18.30
C MET A 50 -7.32 -6.74 -19.42
N THR A 51 -7.04 -6.35 -20.66
CA THR A 51 -7.46 -7.09 -21.85
C THR A 51 -6.56 -8.29 -22.15
N ARG A 52 -5.30 -8.25 -21.70
CA ARG A 52 -4.31 -9.33 -21.90
C ARG A 52 -4.07 -10.08 -20.60
N PRO A 53 -3.88 -11.41 -20.65
CA PRO A 53 -3.53 -12.19 -19.45
C PRO A 53 -2.21 -11.70 -18.86
N LEU A 54 -2.13 -11.65 -17.51
CA LEU A 54 -0.87 -11.46 -16.80
C LEU A 54 0.02 -12.71 -16.94
N GLY A 55 1.33 -12.53 -16.83
CA GLY A 55 2.30 -13.61 -16.86
C GLY A 55 2.78 -14.04 -18.24
N GLU A 56 2.04 -13.72 -19.32
CA GLU A 56 2.44 -14.05 -20.69
C GLU A 56 3.44 -13.05 -21.28
N THR A 57 3.17 -11.76 -21.08
CA THR A 57 4.00 -10.68 -21.59
C THR A 57 4.20 -9.60 -20.54
N THR A 58 5.45 -9.23 -20.30
CA THR A 58 5.83 -8.09 -19.47
C THR A 58 6.50 -7.05 -20.37
N ARG A 59 6.04 -5.82 -20.25
CA ARG A 59 6.56 -4.67 -20.99
C ARG A 59 7.39 -3.82 -20.04
N ALA A 60 8.67 -3.67 -20.32
CA ALA A 60 9.53 -2.73 -19.63
C ALA A 60 9.31 -1.33 -20.22
N LEU A 61 8.83 -0.39 -19.39
CA LEU A 61 8.52 0.99 -19.82
C LEU A 61 9.80 1.82 -19.74
N VAL A 62 10.70 1.57 -20.72
CA VAL A 62 12.13 1.99 -20.66
C VAL A 62 12.35 3.50 -20.63
N ASP A 63 11.38 4.32 -21.03
CA ASP A 63 11.46 5.77 -21.01
C ASP A 63 10.88 6.42 -19.74
N VAL A 64 10.31 5.62 -18.83
CA VAL A 64 9.70 6.12 -17.58
C VAL A 64 10.67 6.91 -16.72
N PRO A 65 11.93 6.49 -16.46
CA PRO A 65 12.83 7.28 -15.64
C PRO A 65 13.13 8.68 -16.22
N ALA A 66 13.31 8.78 -17.53
CA ALA A 66 13.56 10.07 -18.18
C ALA A 66 12.32 10.98 -18.12
N ARG A 67 11.14 10.44 -18.41
CA ARG A 67 9.88 11.20 -18.31
C ARG A 67 9.59 11.64 -16.88
N LEU A 68 9.85 10.76 -15.91
CA LEU A 68 9.68 11.08 -14.50
C LEU A 68 10.56 12.27 -14.10
N ALA A 69 11.81 12.34 -14.59
CA ALA A 69 12.68 13.47 -14.34
C ALA A 69 12.11 14.80 -14.85
N ASP A 70 11.42 14.77 -15.99
CA ASP A 70 10.77 15.95 -16.55
C ASP A 70 9.49 16.35 -15.80
N GLU A 71 8.73 15.37 -15.32
CA GLU A 71 7.38 15.58 -14.72
C GLU A 71 7.43 15.85 -13.22
N ILE A 72 8.44 15.33 -12.51
CA ILE A 72 8.48 15.36 -11.04
C ILE A 72 8.68 16.78 -10.49
N ALA A 73 9.28 17.67 -11.26
CA ALA A 73 9.45 19.07 -10.88
C ALA A 73 8.14 19.85 -10.81
N ASP A 74 7.08 19.35 -11.45
CA ASP A 74 5.75 19.99 -11.53
C ASP A 74 4.79 19.53 -10.43
N ILE A 75 5.21 18.58 -9.56
CA ILE A 75 4.38 18.11 -8.45
C ILE A 75 4.86 18.66 -7.10
N ASP A 76 3.94 18.72 -6.13
CA ASP A 76 4.29 19.19 -4.78
C ASP A 76 5.27 18.25 -4.08
N ALA A 77 6.29 18.79 -3.43
CA ALA A 77 7.30 18.02 -2.69
C ALA A 77 6.70 17.14 -1.57
N GLY A 78 5.51 17.51 -1.06
CA GLY A 78 4.77 16.73 -0.06
C GLY A 78 3.76 15.74 -0.65
N ASP A 79 3.71 15.59 -1.97
CA ASP A 79 2.87 14.59 -2.62
C ASP A 79 3.54 13.21 -2.62
N VAL A 80 2.71 12.17 -2.56
CA VAL A 80 3.18 10.79 -2.47
C VAL A 80 3.09 10.11 -3.83
N VAL A 81 4.20 9.54 -4.30
CA VAL A 81 4.25 8.69 -5.49
C VAL A 81 4.15 7.22 -5.08
N GLY A 82 3.19 6.51 -5.66
CA GLY A 82 2.92 5.10 -5.38
C GLY A 82 3.31 4.17 -6.52
N LEU A 83 4.21 3.22 -6.26
CA LEU A 83 4.45 2.05 -7.11
C LEU A 83 3.51 0.94 -6.66
N LEU A 84 2.22 1.06 -7.01
CA LEU A 84 1.12 0.26 -6.45
C LEU A 84 0.30 -0.49 -7.53
N LEU A 85 0.66 -0.37 -8.80
CA LEU A 85 -0.10 -0.96 -9.92
C LEU A 85 0.33 -2.40 -10.21
N THR A 86 1.39 -2.56 -10.99
CA THR A 86 2.05 -3.84 -11.21
C THR A 86 3.17 -4.00 -10.18
N ASP A 87 3.69 -5.22 -9.99
CA ASP A 87 4.84 -5.37 -9.12
C ASP A 87 6.08 -4.74 -9.77
N ALA A 88 6.59 -3.69 -9.16
CA ALA A 88 7.74 -2.94 -9.65
C ALA A 88 9.05 -3.75 -9.59
N TYR A 89 9.09 -4.77 -8.73
CA TYR A 89 10.25 -5.64 -8.53
C TYR A 89 10.04 -7.06 -9.06
N GLN A 90 9.17 -7.22 -10.08
CA GLN A 90 9.02 -8.51 -10.78
C GLN A 90 10.34 -8.92 -11.48
N PRO A 91 10.51 -10.18 -11.92
CA PRO A 91 11.77 -10.67 -12.47
C PRO A 91 12.40 -9.83 -13.60
N ALA A 92 11.57 -9.15 -14.41
CA ALA A 92 12.05 -8.23 -15.45
C ALA A 92 12.98 -7.12 -14.91
N GLU A 93 12.81 -6.70 -13.65
CA GLU A 93 13.64 -5.67 -13.02
C GLU A 93 15.12 -6.03 -12.95
N ARG A 94 15.46 -7.32 -12.90
CA ARG A 94 16.85 -7.81 -12.94
C ARG A 94 17.58 -7.47 -14.26
N THR A 95 16.81 -7.27 -15.33
CA THR A 95 17.36 -7.02 -16.67
C THR A 95 17.24 -5.56 -17.07
N TYR A 96 16.09 -4.96 -16.78
CA TYR A 96 15.75 -3.62 -17.31
C TYR A 96 16.01 -2.48 -16.34
N HIS A 97 16.04 -2.75 -15.02
CA HIS A 97 16.32 -1.78 -13.96
C HIS A 97 15.46 -0.49 -13.98
N VAL A 98 14.27 -0.55 -14.61
CA VAL A 98 13.40 0.64 -14.76
C VAL A 98 12.95 1.21 -13.41
N THR A 99 12.68 0.34 -12.44
CA THR A 99 12.31 0.77 -11.08
C THR A 99 13.48 1.40 -10.35
N ARG A 100 14.66 0.82 -10.43
CA ARG A 100 15.90 1.37 -9.85
C ARG A 100 16.19 2.76 -10.36
N ASP A 101 16.09 2.95 -11.68
CA ASP A 101 16.36 4.24 -12.32
C ASP A 101 15.28 5.27 -11.94
N ALA A 102 14.01 4.87 -11.88
CA ALA A 102 12.92 5.72 -11.40
C ALA A 102 13.10 6.11 -9.92
N LEU A 103 13.51 5.16 -9.04
CA LEU A 103 13.82 5.47 -7.64
C LEU A 103 14.99 6.42 -7.48
N THR A 104 15.95 6.42 -8.41
CA THR A 104 17.03 7.40 -8.42
C THR A 104 16.47 8.80 -8.63
N GLN A 105 15.57 8.99 -9.59
CA GLN A 105 14.89 10.28 -9.80
C GLN A 105 14.08 10.71 -8.57
N LEU A 106 13.24 9.81 -8.02
CA LEU A 106 12.48 10.09 -6.80
C LEU A 106 13.38 10.50 -5.63
N THR A 107 14.57 9.90 -5.53
CA THR A 107 15.56 10.23 -4.49
C THR A 107 16.20 11.60 -4.72
N GLU A 108 16.54 11.95 -5.96
CA GLU A 108 17.14 13.24 -6.30
C GLU A 108 16.21 14.40 -5.99
N TYR A 109 14.93 14.24 -6.25
CA TYR A 109 13.90 15.23 -5.94
C TYR A 109 13.39 15.16 -4.48
N GLY A 110 13.71 14.10 -3.74
CA GLY A 110 13.23 13.92 -2.36
C GLY A 110 11.72 13.68 -2.30
N GLN A 111 11.20 12.88 -3.22
CA GLN A 111 9.75 12.66 -3.36
C GLN A 111 9.26 11.53 -2.46
N PRO A 112 8.28 11.76 -1.55
CA PRO A 112 7.70 10.71 -0.72
C PRO A 112 7.16 9.55 -1.56
N THR A 113 7.55 8.32 -1.20
CA THR A 113 7.30 7.14 -2.05
C THR A 113 6.75 5.97 -1.26
N VAL A 114 5.75 5.29 -1.82
CA VAL A 114 5.19 4.04 -1.29
C VAL A 114 5.33 2.93 -2.34
N ILE A 115 5.91 1.82 -1.93
CA ILE A 115 6.19 0.66 -2.79
C ILE A 115 5.40 -0.55 -2.28
N LEU A 116 4.59 -1.16 -3.14
CA LEU A 116 3.91 -2.44 -2.86
C LEU A 116 4.54 -3.53 -3.71
N THR A 117 5.07 -4.57 -3.09
CA THR A 117 5.73 -5.66 -3.81
C THR A 117 5.57 -7.02 -3.14
N LYS A 118 5.76 -8.09 -3.90
CA LYS A 118 5.94 -9.48 -3.43
C LYS A 118 7.40 -9.92 -3.51
N SER A 119 8.26 -9.05 -4.05
CA SER A 119 9.60 -9.45 -4.45
C SER A 119 10.66 -9.07 -3.42
N PRO A 120 11.57 -10.00 -3.06
CA PRO A 120 12.75 -9.68 -2.27
C PRO A 120 13.77 -8.83 -3.03
N LEU A 121 13.62 -8.64 -4.36
CA LEU A 121 14.54 -7.83 -5.18
C LEU A 121 14.65 -6.39 -4.71
N VAL A 122 13.63 -5.87 -4.04
CA VAL A 122 13.64 -4.51 -3.45
C VAL A 122 14.85 -4.26 -2.55
N VAL A 123 15.42 -5.31 -1.95
CA VAL A 123 16.63 -5.23 -1.11
C VAL A 123 17.88 -4.88 -1.93
N GLU A 124 17.90 -5.18 -3.21
CA GLU A 124 19.04 -4.81 -4.08
C GLU A 124 19.18 -3.29 -4.24
N ASP A 125 18.09 -2.54 -4.01
CA ASP A 125 18.08 -1.08 -4.07
C ASP A 125 18.18 -0.41 -2.67
N LEU A 126 18.57 -1.18 -1.65
CA LEU A 126 18.68 -0.69 -0.27
C LEU A 126 19.47 0.62 -0.13
N PRO A 127 20.64 0.82 -0.81
CA PRO A 127 21.36 2.11 -0.72
C PRO A 127 20.55 3.29 -1.25
N THR A 128 19.74 3.10 -2.29
CA THR A 128 18.87 4.14 -2.85
C THR A 128 17.71 4.42 -1.92
N LEU A 129 17.07 3.37 -1.36
CA LEU A 129 16.00 3.51 -0.38
C LEU A 129 16.46 4.24 0.88
N GLN A 130 17.69 3.99 1.36
CA GLN A 130 18.25 4.72 2.51
C GLN A 130 18.49 6.20 2.20
N ARG A 131 18.99 6.52 1.01
CA ARG A 131 19.12 7.92 0.58
C ARG A 131 17.77 8.61 0.48
N LEU A 132 16.77 7.92 -0.08
CA LEU A 132 15.41 8.45 -0.16
C LEU A 132 14.81 8.66 1.23
N GLN A 133 14.95 7.69 2.15
CA GLN A 133 14.48 7.80 3.52
C GLN A 133 15.13 8.95 4.30
N ALA A 134 16.39 9.27 3.99
CA ALA A 134 17.09 10.41 4.59
C ALA A 134 16.63 11.78 4.07
N ARG A 135 16.02 11.84 2.89
CA ARG A 135 15.55 13.08 2.24
C ARG A 135 14.05 13.30 2.31
N ALA A 136 13.30 12.20 2.31
CA ALA A 136 11.86 12.19 2.29
C ALA A 136 11.35 10.96 3.05
N MET A 137 10.16 10.48 2.71
CA MET A 137 9.60 9.24 3.25
C MET A 137 9.66 8.15 2.17
N VAL A 138 10.14 6.96 2.51
CA VAL A 138 9.88 5.76 1.73
C VAL A 138 9.27 4.67 2.61
N VAL A 139 8.23 4.02 2.12
CA VAL A 139 7.59 2.89 2.80
C VAL A 139 7.54 1.71 1.86
N VAL A 140 8.08 0.57 2.28
CA VAL A 140 7.98 -0.69 1.52
C VAL A 140 6.95 -1.59 2.17
N ILE A 141 6.01 -2.07 1.36
CA ILE A 141 4.90 -2.90 1.82
C ILE A 141 4.96 -4.24 1.07
N PHE A 142 5.13 -5.33 1.81
CA PHE A 142 5.09 -6.66 1.21
C PHE A 142 3.68 -7.23 1.21
N THR A 143 3.19 -7.67 0.06
CA THR A 143 1.97 -8.49 0.05
C THR A 143 2.29 -9.88 0.59
N LEU A 144 1.50 -10.36 1.55
CA LEU A 144 1.64 -11.67 2.17
C LEU A 144 0.28 -12.21 2.64
N LEU A 145 -0.26 -13.20 1.94
CA LEU A 145 -1.55 -13.80 2.27
C LEU A 145 -1.41 -14.93 3.29
N THR A 146 -0.28 -15.61 3.24
CA THR A 146 0.02 -16.80 4.05
C THR A 146 1.52 -16.95 4.26
N THR A 147 1.90 -17.59 5.34
CA THR A 147 3.28 -18.04 5.58
C THR A 147 3.47 -19.53 5.29
N GLU A 148 2.41 -20.23 4.90
CA GLU A 148 2.47 -21.64 4.49
C GLU A 148 2.88 -21.76 3.03
N GLN A 149 4.04 -22.35 2.78
CA GLN A 149 4.60 -22.47 1.43
C GLN A 149 3.64 -23.16 0.46
N SER A 150 3.07 -24.31 0.86
CA SER A 150 2.17 -25.09 0.01
C SER A 150 0.88 -24.36 -0.35
N LEU A 151 0.39 -23.49 0.52
CA LEU A 151 -0.77 -22.65 0.24
C LEU A 151 -0.38 -21.46 -0.64
N SER A 152 0.78 -20.84 -0.37
CA SER A 152 1.29 -19.75 -1.19
C SER A 152 1.49 -20.17 -2.65
N GLU A 153 2.04 -21.35 -2.89
CA GLU A 153 2.22 -21.90 -4.25
C GLU A 153 0.91 -22.07 -5.02
N LYS A 154 -0.19 -22.34 -4.33
CA LYS A 154 -1.53 -22.43 -4.94
C LYS A 154 -2.18 -21.07 -5.19
N LEU A 155 -1.95 -20.12 -4.28
CA LEU A 155 -2.52 -18.76 -4.37
C LEU A 155 -1.70 -17.85 -5.30
N GLU A 156 -0.37 -18.03 -5.33
CA GLU A 156 0.61 -17.11 -5.92
C GLU A 156 1.74 -17.86 -6.61
N HIS A 157 1.39 -18.75 -7.54
CA HIS A 157 2.28 -19.74 -8.15
C HIS A 157 3.63 -19.20 -8.65
N HIS A 158 3.63 -17.99 -9.21
CA HIS A 158 4.84 -17.38 -9.78
C HIS A 158 5.50 -16.34 -8.86
N ALA A 159 4.92 -16.08 -7.69
CA ALA A 159 5.49 -15.12 -6.76
C ALA A 159 6.58 -15.75 -5.87
N PRO A 160 7.55 -14.96 -5.40
CA PRO A 160 8.57 -15.46 -4.48
C PRO A 160 7.97 -16.07 -3.21
N PRO A 161 8.61 -17.10 -2.63
CA PRO A 161 8.16 -17.74 -1.40
C PRO A 161 7.96 -16.77 -0.23
N PRO A 162 6.99 -17.03 0.68
CA PRO A 162 6.74 -16.20 1.87
C PRO A 162 7.99 -15.96 2.72
N ALA A 163 8.83 -16.98 2.88
CA ALA A 163 10.06 -16.88 3.68
C ALA A 163 11.03 -15.81 3.16
N LEU A 164 11.15 -15.66 1.84
CA LEU A 164 12.02 -14.65 1.22
C LEU A 164 11.45 -13.23 1.41
N ARG A 165 10.14 -13.06 1.37
CA ARG A 165 9.48 -11.75 1.65
C ARG A 165 9.70 -11.34 3.10
N LEU A 166 9.55 -12.26 4.05
CA LEU A 166 9.79 -12.01 5.48
C LEU A 166 11.26 -11.68 5.76
N GLU A 167 12.21 -12.36 5.09
CA GLU A 167 13.63 -12.05 5.26
C GLU A 167 13.99 -10.68 4.65
N ALA A 168 13.48 -10.36 3.46
CA ALA A 168 13.64 -9.05 2.85
C ALA A 168 13.11 -7.93 3.78
N ALA A 169 11.95 -8.14 4.40
CA ALA A 169 11.38 -7.21 5.37
C ALA A 169 12.33 -6.98 6.56
N ARG A 170 12.93 -8.04 7.13
CA ARG A 170 13.91 -7.91 8.22
C ARG A 170 15.15 -7.11 7.80
N GLN A 171 15.65 -7.34 6.58
CA GLN A 171 16.82 -6.61 6.06
C GLN A 171 16.51 -5.12 5.92
N LEU A 172 15.36 -4.76 5.33
CA LEU A 172 14.92 -3.37 5.23
C LEU A 172 14.74 -2.73 6.60
N LYS A 173 14.11 -3.42 7.56
CA LYS A 173 13.94 -2.91 8.93
C LYS A 173 15.27 -2.66 9.63
N ARG A 174 16.24 -3.56 9.54
CA ARG A 174 17.60 -3.37 10.09
C ARG A 174 18.32 -2.16 9.47
N ALA A 175 17.98 -1.83 8.23
CA ALA A 175 18.52 -0.69 7.50
C ALA A 175 17.77 0.63 7.76
N GLY A 176 16.78 0.65 8.66
CA GLY A 176 16.01 1.82 9.02
C GLY A 176 14.87 2.18 8.07
N ILE A 177 14.53 1.31 7.12
CA ILE A 177 13.42 1.53 6.19
C ILE A 177 12.11 1.11 6.85
N PRO A 178 11.07 1.95 6.87
CA PRO A 178 9.72 1.57 7.29
C PRO A 178 9.14 0.45 6.43
N VAL A 179 8.63 -0.60 7.09
CA VAL A 179 8.07 -1.77 6.41
C VAL A 179 6.68 -2.09 6.94
N GLY A 180 5.75 -2.31 6.01
CA GLY A 180 4.44 -2.87 6.30
C GLY A 180 4.19 -4.20 5.58
N PHE A 181 3.11 -4.86 5.98
CA PHE A 181 2.59 -6.02 5.25
C PHE A 181 1.15 -5.80 4.83
N ALA A 182 0.81 -6.31 3.66
CA ALA A 182 -0.51 -6.23 3.06
C ALA A 182 -1.06 -7.65 2.86
N MET A 183 -2.09 -8.01 3.64
CA MET A 183 -2.86 -9.23 3.44
C MET A 183 -3.97 -8.93 2.42
N LEU A 184 -3.60 -8.85 1.16
CA LEU A 184 -4.43 -8.46 0.03
C LEU A 184 -4.50 -9.57 -1.03
N PRO A 185 -5.63 -10.31 -1.04
CA PRO A 185 -6.80 -10.24 -0.16
C PRO A 185 -6.81 -11.27 0.98
N ILE A 186 -7.69 -11.05 1.96
CA ILE A 186 -8.17 -12.15 2.82
C ILE A 186 -9.12 -13.02 2.00
N VAL A 187 -8.77 -14.27 1.83
CA VAL A 187 -9.55 -15.24 1.05
C VAL A 187 -10.47 -16.04 1.99
N PRO A 188 -11.80 -15.88 1.89
CA PRO A 188 -12.73 -16.56 2.77
C PRO A 188 -12.55 -18.07 2.80
N TYR A 189 -12.65 -18.67 3.98
CA TYR A 189 -12.47 -20.10 4.27
C TYR A 189 -11.07 -20.66 3.98
N VAL A 190 -10.13 -19.83 3.48
CA VAL A 190 -8.77 -20.24 3.14
C VAL A 190 -7.73 -19.55 4.02
N THR A 191 -7.71 -18.21 4.04
CA THR A 191 -6.72 -17.43 4.80
C THR A 191 -7.30 -16.70 6.02
N ASP A 192 -8.59 -16.84 6.28
CA ASP A 192 -9.35 -16.15 7.32
C ASP A 192 -9.54 -16.95 8.61
N GLN A 193 -9.12 -18.21 8.64
CA GLN A 193 -9.23 -19.04 9.85
C GLN A 193 -8.36 -18.43 10.98
N THR A 194 -8.88 -18.39 12.19
CA THR A 194 -8.22 -17.80 13.37
C THR A 194 -6.78 -18.32 13.55
N SER A 195 -6.56 -19.63 13.40
CA SER A 195 -5.23 -20.22 13.53
C SER A 195 -4.29 -19.79 12.40
N HIS A 196 -4.80 -19.61 11.19
CA HIS A 196 -4.05 -19.16 10.03
C HIS A 196 -3.65 -17.68 10.19
N LEU A 197 -4.62 -16.83 10.52
CA LEU A 197 -4.38 -15.39 10.80
C LEU A 197 -3.35 -15.22 11.91
N ALA A 198 -3.49 -16.01 13.01
CA ALA A 198 -2.55 -15.96 14.11
C ALA A 198 -1.11 -16.29 13.67
N ARG A 199 -0.92 -17.39 12.93
CA ARG A 199 0.42 -17.76 12.44
C ARG A 199 0.99 -16.70 11.51
N THR A 200 0.19 -16.20 10.57
CA THR A 200 0.65 -15.20 9.59
C THR A 200 1.03 -13.90 10.28
N LEU A 201 0.18 -13.37 11.16
CA LEU A 201 0.45 -12.13 11.89
C LEU A 201 1.63 -12.24 12.87
N ASN A 202 1.79 -13.38 13.56
CA ASN A 202 2.97 -13.61 14.39
C ASN A 202 4.26 -13.57 13.56
N ARG A 203 4.29 -14.23 12.40
CA ARG A 203 5.47 -14.23 11.51
C ARG A 203 5.74 -12.85 10.90
N ILE A 204 4.71 -12.04 10.64
CA ILE A 204 4.86 -10.64 10.26
C ILE A 204 5.50 -9.85 11.39
N SER A 205 4.96 -9.95 12.61
CA SER A 205 5.48 -9.27 13.80
C SER A 205 6.94 -9.62 14.07
N ASP A 206 7.34 -10.90 13.90
CA ASP A 206 8.73 -11.38 14.05
C ASP A 206 9.73 -10.69 13.09
N THR A 207 9.26 -9.98 12.07
CA THR A 207 10.14 -9.21 11.18
C THR A 207 10.47 -7.83 11.71
N GLY A 208 9.76 -7.36 12.73
CA GLY A 208 9.80 -5.98 13.22
C GLY A 208 9.02 -5.01 12.32
N ALA A 209 8.10 -5.50 11.50
CA ALA A 209 7.26 -4.66 10.65
C ALA A 209 6.48 -3.62 11.48
N ASP A 210 6.31 -2.43 10.90
CA ASP A 210 5.66 -1.31 11.58
C ASP A 210 4.14 -1.45 11.61
N PHE A 211 3.55 -2.03 10.56
CA PHE A 211 2.10 -2.10 10.41
C PHE A 211 1.63 -3.22 9.51
N VAL A 212 0.35 -3.51 9.58
CA VAL A 212 -0.34 -4.40 8.66
C VAL A 212 -1.59 -3.73 8.09
N VAL A 213 -1.87 -4.01 6.82
CA VAL A 213 -3.12 -3.64 6.16
C VAL A 213 -3.77 -4.89 5.57
N TRP A 214 -5.09 -4.86 5.41
CA TRP A 214 -5.81 -5.97 4.75
C TRP A 214 -7.06 -5.47 4.04
N GLU A 215 -7.53 -6.26 3.10
CA GLU A 215 -8.82 -6.12 2.43
C GLU A 215 -9.35 -7.52 2.11
N HIS A 216 -10.66 -7.63 2.03
CA HIS A 216 -11.33 -8.89 1.71
C HIS A 216 -11.35 -9.13 0.20
N LEU A 217 -11.33 -10.40 -0.19
CA LEU A 217 -11.42 -10.79 -1.59
C LEU A 217 -12.69 -10.23 -2.24
N GLY A 218 -12.53 -9.47 -3.31
CA GLY A 218 -13.62 -8.92 -4.12
C GLY A 218 -13.83 -9.69 -5.42
N TRP A 219 -15.05 -9.59 -5.98
CA TRP A 219 -15.42 -10.15 -7.29
C TRP A 219 -15.90 -9.04 -8.22
N PRO A 220 -15.00 -8.26 -8.82
CA PRO A 220 -15.36 -7.08 -9.61
C PRO A 220 -16.12 -7.40 -10.90
N ASN A 221 -16.00 -8.63 -11.44
CA ASN A 221 -16.74 -9.09 -12.60
C ASN A 221 -16.73 -10.62 -12.70
N GLU A 222 -17.55 -11.20 -13.57
CA GLU A 222 -17.67 -12.65 -13.74
C GLU A 222 -16.36 -13.30 -14.22
N ARG A 223 -15.62 -12.68 -15.10
CA ARG A 223 -14.30 -13.20 -15.55
C ARG A 223 -13.30 -13.33 -14.41
N HIS A 224 -13.31 -12.37 -13.48
CA HIS A 224 -12.47 -12.43 -12.29
C HIS A 224 -12.93 -13.53 -11.34
N LYS A 225 -14.25 -13.65 -11.14
CA LYS A 225 -14.86 -14.70 -10.34
C LYS A 225 -14.51 -16.09 -10.86
N GLU A 226 -14.61 -16.35 -12.17
CA GLU A 226 -14.24 -17.64 -12.78
C GLU A 226 -12.79 -18.04 -12.48
N ARG A 227 -11.86 -17.09 -12.51
CA ARG A 227 -10.46 -17.35 -12.15
C ARG A 227 -10.28 -17.67 -10.66
N ILE A 228 -11.00 -16.95 -9.81
CA ILE A 228 -10.99 -17.21 -8.37
C ILE A 228 -11.59 -18.59 -8.10
N ASP A 229 -12.72 -18.94 -8.72
CA ASP A 229 -13.34 -20.25 -8.56
C ASP A 229 -12.40 -21.39 -9.01
N ALA A 230 -11.70 -21.21 -10.12
CA ALA A 230 -10.69 -22.15 -10.60
C ALA A 230 -9.52 -22.30 -9.60
N MET A 231 -9.03 -21.21 -9.03
CA MET A 231 -8.00 -21.21 -7.98
C MET A 231 -8.49 -21.92 -6.72
N LEU A 232 -9.67 -21.59 -6.24
CA LEU A 232 -10.25 -22.16 -5.03
C LEU A 232 -10.50 -23.67 -5.17
N GLY A 233 -10.88 -24.13 -6.37
CA GLY A 233 -11.03 -25.56 -6.67
C GLY A 233 -9.73 -26.38 -6.53
N GLN A 234 -8.59 -25.73 -6.63
CA GLN A 234 -7.28 -26.37 -6.41
C GLN A 234 -6.83 -26.36 -4.94
N ILE A 235 -7.37 -25.46 -4.12
CA ILE A 235 -6.94 -25.25 -2.74
C ILE A 235 -7.73 -26.11 -1.78
N ALA A 236 -9.05 -26.01 -1.83
CA ALA A 236 -9.95 -26.67 -0.91
C ALA A 236 -11.26 -27.07 -1.62
N ARG A 237 -11.84 -28.20 -1.21
CA ARG A 237 -13.18 -28.59 -1.67
C ARG A 237 -14.26 -27.81 -0.91
N ILE A 238 -14.24 -26.49 -1.05
CA ILE A 238 -15.28 -25.65 -0.47
C ILE A 238 -16.45 -25.62 -1.45
N PRO A 239 -17.65 -26.04 -1.03
CA PRO A 239 -18.81 -26.00 -1.91
C PRO A 239 -19.08 -24.58 -2.39
N SER A 240 -19.31 -24.39 -3.69
CA SER A 240 -19.59 -23.08 -4.29
C SER A 240 -20.83 -22.39 -3.67
N ALA A 241 -21.71 -23.15 -3.05
CA ALA A 241 -22.85 -22.63 -2.30
C ALA A 241 -22.43 -21.70 -1.16
N TYR A 242 -21.35 -22.02 -0.41
CA TYR A 242 -20.88 -21.17 0.69
C TYR A 242 -20.43 -19.78 0.20
N TYR A 243 -19.75 -19.73 -0.92
CA TYR A 243 -19.36 -18.44 -1.51
C TYR A 243 -20.55 -17.68 -2.06
N ARG A 244 -21.53 -18.38 -2.67
CA ARG A 244 -22.77 -17.76 -3.15
C ARG A 244 -23.57 -17.15 -2.00
N ASP A 245 -23.68 -17.84 -0.88
CA ASP A 245 -24.38 -17.34 0.30
C ASP A 245 -23.63 -16.16 0.94
N LEU A 246 -22.29 -16.25 1.00
CA LEU A 246 -21.44 -15.24 1.58
C LEU A 246 -21.45 -13.92 0.80
N TYR A 247 -21.43 -13.98 -0.52
CA TYR A 247 -21.38 -12.80 -1.39
C TYR A 247 -22.76 -12.35 -1.87
N GLY A 248 -23.68 -13.27 -2.15
CA GLY A 248 -24.93 -12.94 -2.86
C GLY A 248 -24.60 -12.24 -4.19
N ASN A 249 -25.17 -11.04 -4.41
CA ASN A 249 -24.89 -10.19 -5.57
C ASN A 249 -23.91 -9.04 -5.26
N ARG A 250 -23.12 -9.14 -4.16
CA ARG A 250 -22.21 -8.09 -3.72
C ARG A 250 -20.81 -8.33 -4.27
N LEU A 251 -20.07 -7.25 -4.43
CA LEU A 251 -18.65 -7.27 -4.80
C LEU A 251 -17.80 -7.97 -3.72
N TYR A 252 -18.10 -7.73 -2.45
CA TYR A 252 -17.39 -8.26 -1.29
C TYR A 252 -18.28 -9.19 -0.45
N PRO A 253 -17.69 -10.00 0.44
CA PRO A 253 -18.45 -10.78 1.43
C PRO A 253 -19.39 -9.89 2.25
N SER A 254 -20.39 -10.48 2.90
CA SER A 254 -21.33 -9.75 3.74
C SER A 254 -20.59 -8.88 4.78
N LEU A 255 -21.18 -7.74 5.14
CA LEU A 255 -20.57 -6.81 6.10
C LEU A 255 -20.37 -7.47 7.47
N GLU A 256 -21.33 -8.30 7.90
CA GLU A 256 -21.25 -9.06 9.16
C GLU A 256 -20.02 -9.99 9.17
N TYR A 257 -19.82 -10.74 8.09
CA TYR A 257 -18.65 -11.61 7.94
C TYR A 257 -17.33 -10.81 7.97
N ARG A 258 -17.24 -9.72 7.20
CA ARG A 258 -16.05 -8.89 7.17
C ARG A 258 -15.72 -8.31 8.54
N ARG A 259 -16.70 -7.75 9.25
CA ARG A 259 -16.51 -7.21 10.60
C ARG A 259 -15.95 -8.25 11.57
N LYS A 260 -16.49 -9.48 11.54
CA LYS A 260 -15.99 -10.58 12.39
C LYS A 260 -14.51 -10.88 12.13
N ILE A 261 -14.09 -10.91 10.87
CA ILE A 261 -12.69 -11.17 10.51
C ILE A 261 -11.83 -9.95 10.87
N ASP A 262 -12.29 -8.74 10.59
CA ASP A 262 -11.60 -7.50 10.94
C ASP A 262 -11.37 -7.38 12.46
N GLU A 263 -12.37 -7.72 13.28
CA GLU A 263 -12.23 -7.74 14.75
C GLU A 263 -11.19 -8.75 15.22
N GLU A 264 -11.14 -9.95 14.63
CA GLU A 264 -10.14 -10.96 14.98
C GLU A 264 -8.72 -10.50 14.59
N ILE A 265 -8.56 -9.89 13.41
CA ILE A 265 -7.27 -9.34 12.99
C ILE A 265 -6.85 -8.19 13.90
N LEU A 266 -7.74 -7.22 14.19
CA LEU A 266 -7.46 -6.09 15.08
C LEU A 266 -7.01 -6.56 16.46
N ARG A 267 -7.78 -7.47 17.07
CA ARG A 267 -7.44 -8.04 18.39
C ARG A 267 -6.03 -8.65 18.39
N ARG A 268 -5.66 -9.34 17.32
CA ARG A 268 -4.34 -9.97 17.20
C ARG A 268 -3.23 -8.94 17.00
N VAL A 269 -3.47 -7.95 16.16
CA VAL A 269 -2.54 -6.86 15.87
C VAL A 269 -2.25 -6.03 17.14
N ASP A 270 -3.29 -5.74 17.94
CA ASP A 270 -3.16 -5.04 19.22
C ASP A 270 -2.30 -5.86 20.22
N ILE A 271 -2.51 -7.18 20.31
CA ILE A 271 -1.68 -8.07 21.16
C ILE A 271 -0.21 -8.06 20.72
N LEU A 272 0.05 -7.99 19.41
CA LEU A 272 1.40 -8.00 18.85
C LEU A 272 2.07 -6.62 18.88
N GLY A 273 1.36 -5.58 19.28
CA GLY A 273 1.87 -4.20 19.33
C GLY A 273 2.20 -3.61 17.95
N MET A 274 1.58 -4.12 16.90
CA MET A 274 1.70 -3.56 15.55
C MET A 274 0.65 -2.48 15.29
N ASP A 275 0.96 -1.57 14.37
CA ASP A 275 -0.03 -0.59 13.91
C ASP A 275 -0.93 -1.19 12.81
N VAL A 276 -2.15 -0.68 12.75
CA VAL A 276 -3.07 -0.90 11.65
C VAL A 276 -2.97 0.30 10.72
N ARG A 277 -2.66 0.09 9.43
CA ARG A 277 -2.32 1.15 8.49
C ARG A 277 -0.95 1.79 8.77
N VAL A 278 -0.49 2.63 7.88
CA VAL A 278 0.79 3.35 8.05
C VAL A 278 0.71 4.25 9.29
N PRO A 279 1.56 4.07 10.31
CA PRO A 279 1.48 4.88 11.51
C PRO A 279 1.91 6.33 11.27
N HIS A 280 1.27 7.27 11.97
CA HIS A 280 1.48 8.71 11.82
C HIS A 280 2.95 9.11 11.94
N ARG A 281 3.72 8.49 12.84
CA ARG A 281 5.16 8.72 13.02
C ARG A 281 6.02 8.54 11.76
N ILE A 282 5.54 7.74 10.77
CA ILE A 282 6.29 7.47 9.54
C ILE A 282 6.12 8.61 8.53
N TYR A 283 4.94 9.23 8.45
CA TYR A 283 4.67 10.26 7.45
C TYR A 283 4.57 11.68 8.02
N HIS A 284 4.60 11.84 9.34
CA HIS A 284 4.54 13.14 9.99
C HIS A 284 5.67 14.05 9.51
N ARG A 285 5.32 15.23 8.98
CA ARG A 285 6.21 16.23 8.40
C ARG A 285 7.00 15.80 7.14
N HIS A 286 6.75 14.62 6.61
CA HIS A 286 7.33 14.16 5.35
C HIS A 286 6.41 14.38 4.15
N ILE A 287 5.14 14.61 4.40
CA ILE A 287 4.13 14.85 3.38
C ILE A 287 3.41 16.18 3.67
N SER A 288 2.69 16.70 2.66
CA SER A 288 1.97 17.96 2.84
C SER A 288 0.92 17.87 3.95
N PRO A 289 0.57 18.97 4.64
CA PRO A 289 -0.48 18.97 5.66
C PRO A 289 -1.81 18.41 5.15
N ALA A 290 -2.13 18.64 3.89
CA ALA A 290 -3.33 18.08 3.25
C ALA A 290 -3.30 16.55 3.19
N ASN A 291 -2.18 16.00 2.77
CA ASN A 291 -1.95 14.56 2.70
C ASN A 291 -1.89 13.95 4.11
N GLU A 292 -1.21 14.61 5.04
CA GLU A 292 -1.08 14.16 6.42
C GLU A 292 -2.44 14.05 7.12
N LEU A 293 -3.25 15.09 7.05
CA LEU A 293 -4.61 15.09 7.60
C LEU A 293 -5.51 14.06 6.91
N SER A 294 -5.43 13.99 5.59
CA SER A 294 -6.19 13.00 4.83
C SER A 294 -5.90 11.58 5.28
N LEU A 295 -4.63 11.22 5.41
CA LEU A 295 -4.19 9.89 5.83
C LEU A 295 -4.57 9.61 7.29
N LEU A 296 -4.35 10.57 8.20
CA LEU A 296 -4.72 10.47 9.60
C LEU A 296 -6.22 10.18 9.77
N PHE A 297 -7.08 10.98 9.16
CA PHE A 297 -8.53 10.79 9.24
C PHE A 297 -8.98 9.45 8.61
N LYS A 298 -8.38 9.04 7.50
CA LYS A 298 -8.68 7.74 6.87
C LYS A 298 -8.41 6.56 7.80
N HIS A 299 -7.24 6.54 8.43
CA HIS A 299 -6.85 5.46 9.32
C HIS A 299 -7.77 5.38 10.53
N HIS A 300 -8.15 6.53 11.09
CA HIS A 300 -9.11 6.58 12.17
C HIS A 300 -10.53 6.20 11.74
N ALA A 301 -10.96 6.60 10.55
CA ALA A 301 -12.25 6.17 10.00
C ALA A 301 -12.38 4.66 9.91
N PHE A 302 -11.31 3.97 9.52
CA PHE A 302 -11.29 2.50 9.51
C PHE A 302 -11.45 1.91 10.91
N ARG A 303 -10.67 2.38 11.90
CA ARG A 303 -10.78 1.93 13.30
C ARG A 303 -12.15 2.20 13.88
N ASP A 304 -12.72 3.38 13.64
CA ASP A 304 -14.04 3.75 14.12
C ASP A 304 -15.13 2.85 13.54
N ALA A 305 -15.08 2.58 12.23
CA ALA A 305 -16.04 1.69 11.58
C ALA A 305 -15.97 0.26 12.13
N THR A 306 -14.78 -0.26 12.37
CA THR A 306 -14.60 -1.62 12.91
C THR A 306 -15.09 -1.71 14.36
N GLN A 307 -15.00 -0.61 15.12
CA GLN A 307 -15.48 -0.53 16.50
C GLN A 307 -16.98 -0.13 16.61
N GLY A 308 -17.70 -0.08 15.49
CA GLY A 308 -19.12 0.27 15.45
C GLY A 308 -19.42 1.75 15.69
N ARG A 309 -18.41 2.63 15.64
CA ARG A 309 -18.56 4.08 15.79
C ARG A 309 -18.89 4.73 14.44
N ASP A 310 -19.97 4.30 13.80
CA ASP A 310 -20.31 4.61 12.41
C ASP A 310 -20.41 6.14 12.12
N ARG A 311 -20.92 6.94 13.08
CA ARG A 311 -21.02 8.40 12.92
C ARG A 311 -19.63 9.05 12.86
N LEU A 312 -18.73 8.64 13.75
CA LEU A 312 -17.36 9.15 13.78
C LEU A 312 -16.57 8.70 12.55
N ALA A 313 -16.75 7.46 12.13
CA ALA A 313 -16.18 6.93 10.91
C ALA A 313 -16.63 7.72 9.66
N ALA A 314 -17.91 8.08 9.57
CA ALA A 314 -18.44 8.91 8.48
C ALA A 314 -17.85 10.33 8.51
N LEU A 315 -17.74 10.95 9.69
CA LEU A 315 -17.09 12.26 9.86
C LEU A 315 -15.63 12.19 9.37
N HIS A 316 -14.86 11.21 9.84
CA HIS A 316 -13.45 11.09 9.48
C HIS A 316 -13.25 10.80 7.99
N ARG A 317 -14.11 9.99 7.33
CA ARG A 317 -14.06 9.81 5.87
C ARG A 317 -14.29 11.12 5.12
N SER A 318 -15.28 11.91 5.54
CA SER A 318 -15.56 13.22 4.92
C SER A 318 -14.39 14.19 5.11
N LEU A 319 -13.84 14.28 6.32
CA LEU A 319 -12.68 15.14 6.61
C LEU A 319 -11.44 14.70 5.84
N ALA A 320 -11.21 13.38 5.68
CA ALA A 320 -10.12 12.85 4.89
C ALA A 320 -10.20 13.29 3.42
N GLU A 321 -11.38 13.18 2.83
CA GLU A 321 -11.62 13.57 1.45
C GLU A 321 -11.53 15.10 1.24
N GLU A 322 -12.01 15.88 2.18
CA GLU A 322 -11.89 17.33 2.16
C GLU A 322 -10.41 17.77 2.27
N ALA A 323 -9.68 17.20 3.21
CA ALA A 323 -8.25 17.45 3.39
C ALA A 323 -7.44 17.11 2.12
N TYR A 324 -7.72 15.95 1.51
CA TYR A 324 -7.08 15.54 0.25
C TYR A 324 -7.27 16.57 -0.88
N ARG A 325 -8.39 17.29 -0.86
CA ARG A 325 -8.70 18.38 -1.81
C ARG A 325 -8.21 19.75 -1.36
N GLY A 326 -7.38 19.80 -0.32
CA GLY A 326 -6.88 21.06 0.24
C GLY A 326 -7.93 21.90 0.97
N ARG A 327 -9.02 21.30 1.42
CA ARG A 327 -10.11 21.96 2.13
C ARG A 327 -10.03 21.69 3.62
N PHE A 328 -9.85 22.73 4.43
CA PHE A 328 -9.65 22.61 5.88
C PHE A 328 -10.79 23.33 6.63
N ASP A 329 -11.91 22.64 6.83
CA ASP A 329 -13.00 23.14 7.69
C ASP A 329 -12.65 22.87 9.16
N GLN A 330 -11.99 23.82 9.81
CA GLN A 330 -11.57 23.70 11.20
C GLN A 330 -12.73 23.50 12.17
N VAL A 331 -13.91 24.09 11.92
CA VAL A 331 -15.09 23.91 12.77
C VAL A 331 -15.56 22.45 12.77
N ARG A 332 -15.54 21.81 11.61
CA ARG A 332 -15.85 20.39 11.52
C ARG A 332 -14.75 19.52 12.11
N MET A 333 -13.47 19.88 11.89
CA MET A 333 -12.33 19.15 12.44
C MET A 333 -12.31 19.17 13.97
N GLN A 334 -12.78 20.24 14.62
CA GLN A 334 -12.96 20.33 16.07
C GLN A 334 -13.96 19.29 16.63
N GLN A 335 -14.84 18.75 15.83
CA GLN A 335 -15.76 17.69 16.26
C GLN A 335 -15.06 16.32 16.38
N SER A 336 -13.84 16.19 15.88
CA SER A 336 -13.04 14.98 15.94
C SER A 336 -12.21 14.93 17.24
N PRO A 337 -12.11 13.78 17.91
CA PRO A 337 -11.16 13.56 18.99
C PRO A 337 -9.69 13.78 18.59
N LEU A 338 -9.40 13.83 17.29
CA LEU A 338 -8.07 14.07 16.74
C LEU A 338 -7.69 15.55 16.68
N TRP A 339 -8.57 16.46 17.12
CA TRP A 339 -8.34 17.90 17.03
C TRP A 339 -6.97 18.36 17.58
N PRO A 340 -6.48 17.86 18.74
CA PRO A 340 -5.14 18.23 19.21
C PRO A 340 -4.04 17.91 18.21
N THR A 341 -4.08 16.73 17.58
CA THR A 341 -3.13 16.34 16.53
C THR A 341 -3.30 17.17 15.27
N VAL A 342 -4.56 17.45 14.86
CA VAL A 342 -4.86 18.32 13.72
C VAL A 342 -4.26 19.70 13.90
N GLN A 343 -4.36 20.28 15.10
CA GLN A 343 -3.77 21.57 15.40
C GLN A 343 -2.25 21.61 15.25
N THR A 344 -1.55 20.54 15.65
CA THR A 344 -0.09 20.47 15.49
C THR A 344 0.33 20.33 14.03
N ILE A 345 -0.52 19.73 13.19
CA ILE A 345 -0.27 19.61 11.74
C ILE A 345 -0.50 20.97 11.05
N LEU A 346 -1.62 21.66 11.39
CA LEU A 346 -1.97 22.94 10.78
C LEU A 346 -1.09 24.10 11.26
N ASN A 347 -0.59 24.02 12.49
CA ASN A 347 0.22 25.05 13.12
C ASN A 347 1.50 24.43 13.70
N PRO A 348 2.45 23.98 12.85
CA PRO A 348 3.68 23.38 13.34
C PRO A 348 4.45 24.38 14.21
N PRO A 349 5.06 23.95 15.34
CA PRO A 349 5.93 24.82 16.13
C PRO A 349 7.03 25.37 15.23
N LYS A 350 7.35 26.67 15.36
CA LYS A 350 8.44 27.31 14.62
C LYS A 350 9.72 26.51 14.87
N SER A 351 10.45 26.19 13.81
CA SER A 351 11.77 25.56 13.91
C SER A 351 12.72 26.47 14.69
N GLU A 352 13.52 25.92 15.59
CA GLU A 352 14.49 26.68 16.38
C GLU A 352 15.52 27.43 15.50
N ASP A 353 15.66 27.05 14.23
CA ASP A 353 16.56 27.68 13.26
C ASP A 353 16.09 29.09 12.80
N GLU A 354 14.80 29.43 12.90
CA GLU A 354 14.32 30.79 12.58
C GLU A 354 14.51 31.82 13.70
N SER A 355 14.85 31.37 14.91
CA SER A 355 15.08 32.25 16.06
C SER A 355 16.50 32.82 16.14
N GLY A 356 17.43 32.32 15.30
CA GLY A 356 18.83 32.73 15.30
C GLY A 356 19.20 33.92 14.39
N ALA A 357 18.31 34.35 13.51
CA ALA A 357 18.63 35.37 12.49
C ALA A 357 18.23 36.81 12.85
N ALA A 358 17.66 37.04 14.04
CA ALA A 358 17.27 38.40 14.51
C ALA A 358 18.11 38.85 15.68
N GLY A 359 19.38 39.19 15.43
CA GLY A 359 20.21 39.75 16.51
C GLY A 359 21.67 39.92 16.19
N THR A 360 22.02 40.81 15.26
CA THR A 360 23.25 41.62 15.34
C THR A 360 23.23 42.72 14.22
N GLU A 361 22.43 43.71 14.46
CA GLU A 361 22.75 45.06 14.01
C GLU A 361 22.90 45.89 15.27
N GLN A 362 24.13 46.24 15.63
CA GLN A 362 24.46 47.38 16.48
C GLN A 362 25.64 48.14 15.90
N PRO A 363 25.74 49.43 16.20
CA PRO A 363 26.04 50.53 15.30
C PRO A 363 27.52 50.75 15.03
#